data_868add36949836d6babd2554b79b74dd
#
_entry.id   868add36949836d6babd2554b79b74dd
#
_cell.length_a   1.000
_cell.length_b   1.000
_cell.length_c   1.000
_cell.angle_alpha   90.00
_cell.angle_beta   90.00
_cell.angle_gamma   90.00
#
_symmetry.space_group_name_H-M   'P 1'
#
loop_
_entity.id
_entity.type
_entity.pdbx_description
1 polymer ?
#
loop_
_entity_poly.entity_id
_entity_poly.type
_entity_poly.pdbx_seq_one_letter_code
_entity_poly.pdbx_strand_id
1 'polypeptide(L)'
;MIRSANRNDASKISELIYIIWNDMELPLIQDNDKSVVLDVIKQSIEEGHYRNYFEHIHVFEVEGEVAGFINTYDGGDEAVLESNWNKIDFKQDFKLEGTPLPEKEADQGDLYIESIAVFSDYRGQGIASKLIEYIFNYAKEQGFKNVSLNCEVENEGAMKLYRKFGFEPSYDRVLSGHDYKYMIKTI
;
A
#
# COMPACT_ATOMS: atom_id res chain seq x y z
N MET A 1 -12.18 12.47 -7.96
CA MET A 1 -13.22 11.53 -7.47
C MET A 1 -12.52 10.29 -6.93
N ILE A 2 -13.04 9.67 -5.84
CA ILE A 2 -12.51 8.40 -5.32
C ILE A 2 -13.38 7.24 -5.80
N ARG A 3 -12.77 6.17 -6.26
CA ARG A 3 -13.45 4.94 -6.70
C ARG A 3 -12.57 3.71 -6.44
N SER A 4 -13.17 2.54 -6.43
CA SER A 4 -12.41 1.28 -6.45
C SER A 4 -11.54 1.21 -7.71
N ALA A 5 -10.36 0.65 -7.57
CA ALA A 5 -9.49 0.40 -8.71
C ALA A 5 -10.03 -0.75 -9.58
N ASN A 6 -9.55 -0.81 -10.81
CA ASN A 6 -9.77 -1.91 -11.74
C ASN A 6 -8.46 -2.26 -12.46
N ARG A 7 -8.47 -3.33 -13.25
CA ARG A 7 -7.26 -3.80 -13.93
C ARG A 7 -6.59 -2.76 -14.82
N ASN A 8 -7.35 -1.84 -15.43
CA ASN A 8 -6.78 -0.81 -16.30
C ASN A 8 -5.95 0.23 -15.53
N ASP A 9 -6.16 0.36 -14.23
CA ASP A 9 -5.40 1.27 -13.37
C ASP A 9 -4.01 0.69 -13.00
N ALA A 10 -3.78 -0.60 -13.21
CA ALA A 10 -2.60 -1.32 -12.74
C ALA A 10 -1.28 -0.70 -13.22
N SER A 11 -1.22 -0.20 -14.44
CA SER A 11 -0.02 0.46 -14.96
C SER A 11 0.36 1.72 -14.16
N LYS A 12 -0.61 2.56 -13.83
CA LYS A 12 -0.37 3.78 -13.03
C LYS A 12 -0.08 3.48 -11.58
N ILE A 13 -0.80 2.53 -11.01
CA ILE A 13 -0.59 2.11 -9.62
C ILE A 13 0.79 1.47 -9.46
N SER A 14 1.26 0.67 -10.42
CA SER A 14 2.58 0.03 -10.37
C SER A 14 3.73 1.05 -10.31
N GLU A 15 3.60 2.20 -10.99
CA GLU A 15 4.58 3.28 -10.91
C GLU A 15 4.71 3.85 -9.49
N LEU A 16 3.58 4.03 -8.79
CA LEU A 16 3.55 4.54 -7.42
C LEU A 16 4.05 3.50 -6.41
N ILE A 17 3.66 2.23 -6.57
CA ILE A 17 4.16 1.14 -5.72
C ILE A 17 5.67 0.97 -5.91
N TYR A 18 6.17 1.07 -7.14
CA TYR A 18 7.60 1.03 -7.41
C TYR A 18 8.37 2.07 -6.60
N ILE A 19 7.87 3.31 -6.52
CA ILE A 19 8.52 4.39 -5.74
C ILE A 19 8.57 4.00 -4.26
N ILE A 20 7.46 3.51 -3.69
CA ILE A 20 7.40 3.08 -2.28
C ILE A 20 8.40 1.95 -2.01
N TRP A 21 8.41 0.93 -2.83
CA TRP A 21 9.28 -0.23 -2.66
C TRP A 21 10.76 0.10 -2.89
N ASN A 22 11.04 1.08 -3.77
CA ASN A 22 12.38 1.60 -3.95
C ASN A 22 12.88 2.34 -2.69
N ASP A 23 12.03 3.15 -2.08
CA ASP A 23 12.36 3.84 -0.82
C ASP A 23 12.56 2.86 0.34
N MET A 24 11.88 1.71 0.32
CA MET A 24 12.09 0.60 1.26
C MET A 24 13.32 -0.25 0.94
N GLU A 25 14.00 -0.01 -0.17
CA GLU A 25 15.19 -0.75 -0.63
C GLU A 25 14.95 -2.26 -0.76
N LEU A 26 13.75 -2.66 -1.22
CA LEU A 26 13.39 -4.08 -1.35
C LEU A 26 14.29 -4.81 -2.35
N PRO A 27 14.69 -6.07 -2.09
CA PRO A 27 15.53 -6.88 -2.99
C PRO A 27 14.99 -6.97 -4.42
N LEU A 28 13.66 -7.08 -4.59
CA LEU A 28 13.04 -7.10 -5.91
C LEU A 28 13.42 -5.87 -6.74
N ILE A 29 13.49 -4.69 -6.11
CA ILE A 29 13.87 -3.44 -6.78
C ILE A 29 15.38 -3.40 -7.05
N GLN A 30 16.20 -3.80 -6.06
CA GLN A 30 17.64 -3.66 -6.11
C GLN A 30 18.29 -4.62 -7.13
N ASP A 31 17.71 -5.81 -7.30
CA ASP A 31 18.32 -6.91 -8.05
C ASP A 31 17.77 -7.05 -9.49
N ASN A 32 16.85 -6.19 -9.91
CA ASN A 32 16.18 -6.27 -11.21
C ASN A 32 16.08 -4.91 -11.90
N ASP A 33 15.99 -4.94 -13.23
CA ASP A 33 15.74 -3.74 -14.04
C ASP A 33 14.35 -3.16 -13.76
N LYS A 34 14.25 -1.84 -13.72
CA LYS A 34 13.01 -1.11 -13.43
C LYS A 34 11.83 -1.56 -14.31
N SER A 35 12.05 -1.77 -15.60
CA SER A 35 10.99 -2.20 -16.52
C SER A 35 10.43 -3.58 -16.15
N VAL A 36 11.29 -4.51 -15.75
CA VAL A 36 10.90 -5.84 -15.27
C VAL A 36 10.08 -5.72 -13.98
N VAL A 37 10.57 -4.93 -13.04
CA VAL A 37 9.88 -4.74 -11.75
C VAL A 37 8.49 -4.11 -11.94
N LEU A 38 8.36 -3.11 -12.81
CA LEU A 38 7.08 -2.49 -13.11
C LEU A 38 6.08 -3.51 -13.69
N ASP A 39 6.51 -4.36 -14.61
CA ASP A 39 5.66 -5.41 -15.18
C ASP A 39 5.25 -6.46 -14.11
N VAL A 40 6.17 -6.83 -13.23
CA VAL A 40 5.91 -7.78 -12.14
C VAL A 40 4.90 -7.19 -11.14
N ILE A 41 5.10 -5.94 -10.71
CA ILE A 41 4.14 -5.25 -9.83
C ILE A 41 2.78 -5.12 -10.52
N LYS A 42 2.75 -4.69 -11.77
CA LYS A 42 1.52 -4.57 -12.55
C LYS A 42 0.75 -5.89 -12.57
N GLN A 43 1.42 -7.01 -12.85
CA GLN A 43 0.79 -8.33 -12.86
C GLN A 43 0.24 -8.72 -11.49
N SER A 44 0.93 -8.38 -10.39
CA SER A 44 0.44 -8.62 -9.04
C SER A 44 -0.82 -7.80 -8.68
N ILE A 45 -1.04 -6.67 -9.37
CA ILE A 45 -2.26 -5.87 -9.23
C ILE A 45 -3.41 -6.50 -10.03
N GLU A 46 -3.12 -7.00 -11.22
CA GLU A 46 -4.13 -7.54 -12.15
C GLU A 46 -4.65 -8.92 -11.77
N GLU A 47 -3.83 -9.75 -11.10
CA GLU A 47 -4.14 -11.15 -10.82
C GLU A 47 -3.49 -11.69 -9.54
N GLY A 48 -3.89 -12.87 -9.12
CA GLY A 48 -3.24 -13.63 -8.04
C GLY A 48 -3.70 -13.30 -6.63
N HIS A 49 -4.54 -12.31 -6.42
CA HIS A 49 -5.03 -11.91 -5.08
C HIS A 49 -3.89 -11.67 -4.06
N TYR A 50 -2.78 -11.11 -4.54
CA TYR A 50 -1.70 -10.63 -3.69
C TYR A 50 -2.15 -9.35 -2.95
N ARG A 51 -1.40 -8.89 -1.94
CA ARG A 51 -1.73 -7.64 -1.18
C ARG A 51 -2.06 -6.46 -2.09
N ASN A 52 -1.40 -6.34 -3.25
CA ASN A 52 -1.60 -5.26 -4.22
C ASN A 52 -2.74 -5.53 -5.22
N TYR A 53 -3.53 -6.59 -5.03
CA TYR A 53 -4.61 -6.90 -5.96
C TYR A 53 -5.60 -5.73 -6.04
N PHE A 54 -6.05 -5.39 -7.24
CA PHE A 54 -6.82 -4.16 -7.49
C PHE A 54 -8.09 -4.04 -6.63
N GLU A 55 -8.68 -5.14 -6.18
CA GLU A 55 -9.85 -5.12 -5.29
C GLU A 55 -9.56 -4.55 -3.90
N HIS A 56 -8.30 -4.52 -3.48
CA HIS A 56 -7.85 -3.90 -2.23
C HIS A 56 -7.59 -2.40 -2.36
N ILE A 57 -7.64 -1.86 -3.59
CA ILE A 57 -7.15 -0.54 -3.91
C ILE A 57 -8.30 0.42 -4.25
N HIS A 58 -8.22 1.63 -3.70
CA HIS A 58 -9.04 2.77 -4.11
C HIS A 58 -8.13 3.83 -4.74
N VAL A 59 -8.58 4.41 -5.84
CA VAL A 59 -7.84 5.46 -6.56
C VAL A 59 -8.55 6.80 -6.44
N PHE A 60 -7.75 7.85 -6.40
CA PHE A 60 -8.23 9.21 -6.61
C PHE A 60 -8.01 9.59 -8.07
N GLU A 61 -9.10 9.88 -8.76
CA GLU A 61 -9.10 10.22 -10.19
C GLU A 61 -9.31 11.73 -10.39
N VAL A 62 -8.49 12.30 -11.25
CA VAL A 62 -8.61 13.69 -11.74
C VAL A 62 -8.65 13.65 -13.26
N GLU A 63 -9.72 14.18 -13.86
CA GLU A 63 -9.89 14.23 -15.31
C GLU A 63 -9.72 12.89 -16.05
N GLY A 64 -10.10 11.79 -15.39
CA GLY A 64 -9.97 10.43 -15.94
C GLY A 64 -8.62 9.76 -15.70
N GLU A 65 -7.66 10.46 -15.08
CA GLU A 65 -6.34 9.93 -14.77
C GLU A 65 -6.18 9.59 -13.29
N VAL A 66 -5.48 8.51 -12.97
CA VAL A 66 -5.14 8.16 -11.58
C VAL A 66 -4.12 9.16 -11.04
N ALA A 67 -4.53 9.96 -10.07
CA ALA A 67 -3.68 10.95 -9.40
C ALA A 67 -2.99 10.40 -8.15
N GLY A 68 -3.58 9.38 -7.52
CA GLY A 68 -3.06 8.72 -6.34
C GLY A 68 -3.90 7.51 -5.96
N PHE A 69 -3.43 6.71 -5.03
CA PHE A 69 -4.11 5.51 -4.55
C PHE A 69 -3.93 5.30 -3.05
N ILE A 70 -4.78 4.46 -2.49
CA ILE A 70 -4.65 3.89 -1.16
C ILE A 70 -4.97 2.39 -1.24
N ASN A 71 -4.11 1.57 -0.66
CA ASN A 71 -4.24 0.11 -0.59
C ASN A 71 -4.54 -0.31 0.84
N THR A 72 -5.60 -1.11 1.04
CA THR A 72 -6.01 -1.56 2.37
C THR A 72 -6.52 -2.99 2.34
N TYR A 73 -6.27 -3.73 3.41
CA TYR A 73 -6.82 -5.08 3.61
C TYR A 73 -7.01 -5.38 5.11
N ASP A 74 -7.78 -6.42 5.42
CA ASP A 74 -7.88 -6.95 6.79
C ASP A 74 -6.51 -7.48 7.23
N GLY A 75 -5.98 -6.95 8.32
CA GLY A 75 -4.68 -7.37 8.84
C GLY A 75 -4.59 -8.86 9.16
N GLY A 76 -5.73 -9.50 9.43
CA GLY A 76 -5.81 -10.96 9.60
C GLY A 76 -5.53 -11.77 8.35
N ASP A 77 -5.69 -11.17 7.16
CA ASP A 77 -5.47 -11.84 5.88
C ASP A 77 -4.04 -11.70 5.36
N GLU A 78 -3.20 -10.87 5.98
CA GLU A 78 -1.87 -10.51 5.50
C GLU A 78 -1.01 -11.72 5.09
N ALA A 79 -0.93 -12.74 5.93
CA ALA A 79 -0.08 -13.91 5.65
C ALA A 79 -0.55 -14.69 4.41
N VAL A 80 -1.86 -14.81 4.21
CA VAL A 80 -2.43 -15.46 3.02
C VAL A 80 -2.20 -14.61 1.79
N LEU A 81 -2.45 -13.30 1.88
CA LEU A 81 -2.23 -12.37 0.78
C LEU A 81 -0.76 -12.36 0.34
N GLU A 82 0.18 -12.35 1.29
CA GLU A 82 1.61 -12.43 0.96
C GLU A 82 1.96 -13.75 0.28
N SER A 83 1.47 -14.87 0.78
CA SER A 83 1.72 -16.19 0.20
C SER A 83 1.16 -16.36 -1.22
N ASN A 84 0.14 -15.59 -1.57
CA ASN A 84 -0.47 -15.59 -2.90
C ASN A 84 0.48 -15.11 -4.00
N TRP A 85 1.56 -14.40 -3.66
CA TRP A 85 2.63 -14.08 -4.59
C TRP A 85 3.14 -15.32 -5.32
N ASN A 86 3.33 -16.42 -4.60
CA ASN A 86 3.84 -17.68 -5.15
C ASN A 86 2.85 -18.41 -6.09
N LYS A 87 1.60 -17.94 -6.17
CA LYS A 87 0.56 -18.49 -7.05
C LYS A 87 0.45 -17.74 -8.37
N ILE A 88 1.13 -16.60 -8.51
CA ILE A 88 1.12 -15.80 -9.73
C ILE A 88 2.06 -16.45 -10.75
N ASP A 89 1.55 -16.71 -11.93
CA ASP A 89 2.35 -17.18 -13.07
C ASP A 89 2.95 -15.96 -13.79
N PHE A 90 4.05 -15.45 -13.24
CA PHE A 90 4.68 -14.24 -13.78
C PHE A 90 5.21 -14.45 -15.19
N LYS A 91 4.94 -13.50 -16.07
CA LYS A 91 5.39 -13.51 -17.48
C LYS A 91 6.83 -13.06 -17.64
N GLN A 92 7.37 -12.35 -16.65
CA GLN A 92 8.74 -11.87 -16.62
C GLN A 92 9.60 -12.75 -15.72
N ASP A 93 10.83 -13.04 -16.18
CA ASP A 93 11.85 -13.59 -15.30
C ASP A 93 12.44 -12.48 -14.44
N PHE A 94 12.52 -12.70 -13.14
CA PHE A 94 13.10 -11.77 -12.18
C PHE A 94 13.78 -12.50 -11.03
N LYS A 95 14.65 -11.78 -10.32
CA LYS A 95 15.37 -12.28 -9.15
C LYS A 95 14.65 -11.87 -7.89
N LEU A 96 14.20 -12.83 -7.11
CA LEU A 96 13.67 -12.63 -5.76
C LEU A 96 13.71 -13.96 -5.03
N GLU A 97 14.30 -13.99 -3.84
CA GLU A 97 14.19 -15.09 -2.90
C GLU A 97 12.97 -14.86 -2.01
N GLY A 98 12.03 -15.80 -2.01
CA GLY A 98 10.80 -15.69 -1.24
C GLY A 98 9.78 -14.72 -1.87
N THR A 99 9.21 -13.86 -1.05
CA THR A 99 8.17 -12.90 -1.42
C THR A 99 8.62 -11.46 -1.13
N PRO A 100 7.99 -10.43 -1.72
CA PRO A 100 8.46 -9.04 -1.59
C PRO A 100 8.45 -8.50 -0.16
N LEU A 101 7.42 -8.85 0.63
CA LEU A 101 7.16 -8.30 1.97
C LEU A 101 6.92 -9.42 2.99
N PRO A 102 7.96 -10.25 3.29
CA PRO A 102 7.78 -11.45 4.12
C PRO A 102 7.57 -11.17 5.61
N GLU A 103 7.85 -9.95 6.06
CA GLU A 103 7.72 -9.56 7.46
C GLU A 103 6.27 -9.23 7.81
N LYS A 104 5.89 -9.49 9.08
CA LYS A 104 4.56 -9.12 9.56
C LYS A 104 4.43 -7.61 9.74
N GLU A 105 3.46 -7.01 9.07
CA GLU A 105 3.20 -5.57 9.09
C GLU A 105 1.90 -5.19 9.80
N ALA A 106 0.86 -6.03 9.68
CA ALA A 106 -0.49 -5.73 10.14
C ALA A 106 -0.93 -6.58 11.33
N ASP A 107 -1.80 -6.04 12.18
CA ASP A 107 -2.44 -6.76 13.26
C ASP A 107 -3.83 -7.25 12.86
N GLN A 108 -4.19 -8.43 13.37
CA GLN A 108 -5.52 -9.00 13.15
C GLN A 108 -6.62 -8.09 13.73
N GLY A 109 -7.66 -7.88 12.93
CA GLY A 109 -8.82 -7.08 13.33
C GLY A 109 -8.74 -5.60 12.95
N ASP A 110 -7.60 -5.14 12.46
CA ASP A 110 -7.45 -3.80 11.91
C ASP A 110 -7.68 -3.80 10.39
N LEU A 111 -8.32 -2.74 9.87
CA LEU A 111 -8.18 -2.42 8.45
C LEU A 111 -6.82 -1.75 8.27
N TYR A 112 -5.88 -2.49 7.71
CA TYR A 112 -4.50 -2.03 7.55
C TYR A 112 -4.34 -1.25 6.25
N ILE A 113 -3.82 -0.01 6.35
CA ILE A 113 -3.37 0.77 5.19
C ILE A 113 -1.94 0.32 4.89
N GLU A 114 -1.78 -0.46 3.84
CA GLU A 114 -0.48 -0.95 3.40
C GLU A 114 0.33 0.14 2.71
N SER A 115 -0.33 0.89 1.84
CA SER A 115 0.34 1.96 1.09
C SER A 115 -0.63 3.07 0.68
N ILE A 116 -0.11 4.28 0.61
CA ILE A 116 -0.77 5.46 0.09
C ILE A 116 0.25 6.31 -0.66
N ALA A 117 -0.05 6.69 -1.88
CA ALA A 117 0.80 7.57 -2.66
C ALA A 117 0.02 8.44 -3.62
N VAL A 118 0.61 9.60 -3.93
CA VAL A 118 0.09 10.60 -4.87
C VAL A 118 1.21 11.00 -5.82
N PHE A 119 0.94 10.99 -7.12
CA PHE A 119 1.89 11.46 -8.12
C PHE A 119 2.33 12.91 -7.83
N SER A 120 3.59 13.23 -8.13
CA SER A 120 4.21 14.53 -7.84
C SER A 120 3.37 15.71 -8.33
N ASP A 121 2.82 15.60 -9.54
CA ASP A 121 2.05 16.66 -10.20
C ASP A 121 0.71 16.97 -9.52
N TYR A 122 0.23 16.05 -8.68
CA TYR A 122 -1.03 16.18 -7.94
C TYR A 122 -0.82 16.42 -6.43
N ARG A 123 0.42 16.52 -5.96
CA ARG A 123 0.71 16.80 -4.54
C ARG A 123 0.26 18.20 -4.14
N GLY A 124 0.07 18.41 -2.83
CA GLY A 124 -0.38 19.70 -2.29
C GLY A 124 -1.88 20.02 -2.49
N GLN A 125 -2.65 19.13 -3.13
CA GLN A 125 -4.09 19.30 -3.40
C GLN A 125 -4.99 18.56 -2.40
N GLY A 126 -4.42 18.03 -1.33
CA GLY A 126 -5.16 17.33 -0.28
C GLY A 126 -5.65 15.91 -0.66
N ILE A 127 -5.14 15.32 -1.75
CA ILE A 127 -5.58 14.00 -2.24
C ILE A 127 -5.35 12.91 -1.21
N ALA A 128 -4.17 12.85 -0.59
CA ALA A 128 -3.87 11.86 0.46
C ALA A 128 -4.85 11.99 1.64
N SER A 129 -5.16 13.22 2.07
CA SER A 129 -6.14 13.48 3.12
C SER A 129 -7.53 12.94 2.77
N LYS A 130 -7.98 13.18 1.54
CA LYS A 130 -9.28 12.69 1.07
C LYS A 130 -9.35 11.17 0.97
N LEU A 131 -8.25 10.53 0.58
CA LEU A 131 -8.14 9.07 0.55
C LEU A 131 -8.21 8.48 1.96
N ILE A 132 -7.53 9.07 2.95
CA ILE A 132 -7.59 8.64 4.36
C ILE A 132 -9.02 8.80 4.91
N GLU A 133 -9.66 9.94 4.70
CA GLU A 133 -11.04 10.19 5.14
C GLU A 133 -12.02 9.17 4.52
N TYR A 134 -11.84 8.87 3.24
CA TYR A 134 -12.63 7.85 2.55
C TYR A 134 -12.49 6.48 3.22
N ILE A 135 -11.26 6.08 3.55
CA ILE A 135 -10.99 4.78 4.20
C ILE A 135 -11.61 4.70 5.60
N PHE A 136 -11.71 5.79 6.35
CA PHE A 136 -12.41 5.77 7.64
C PHE A 136 -13.91 5.44 7.49
N ASN A 137 -14.55 5.99 6.48
CA ASN A 137 -15.94 5.67 6.18
C ASN A 137 -16.09 4.22 5.69
N TYR A 138 -15.23 3.82 4.77
CA TYR A 138 -15.17 2.43 4.28
C TYR A 138 -14.97 1.43 5.43
N ALA A 139 -14.04 1.69 6.35
CA ALA A 139 -13.78 0.83 7.49
C ALA A 139 -15.03 0.67 8.40
N LYS A 140 -15.75 1.77 8.66
CA LYS A 140 -17.01 1.72 9.41
C LYS A 140 -18.07 0.87 8.71
N GLU A 141 -18.23 1.04 7.40
CA GLU A 141 -19.18 0.28 6.59
C GLU A 141 -18.84 -1.22 6.59
N GLN A 142 -17.55 -1.56 6.61
CA GLN A 142 -17.06 -2.95 6.69
C GLN A 142 -17.05 -3.51 8.12
N GLY A 143 -17.37 -2.71 9.15
CA GLY A 143 -17.45 -3.14 10.54
C GLY A 143 -16.11 -3.21 11.29
N PHE A 144 -15.05 -2.62 10.75
CA PHE A 144 -13.79 -2.48 11.46
C PHE A 144 -13.88 -1.46 12.60
N LYS A 145 -13.17 -1.73 13.69
CA LYS A 145 -13.07 -0.81 14.83
C LYS A 145 -11.83 0.08 14.75
N ASN A 146 -10.81 -0.39 14.07
CA ASN A 146 -9.54 0.30 13.93
C ASN A 146 -9.10 0.35 12.47
N VAL A 147 -8.45 1.45 12.12
CA VAL A 147 -7.60 1.58 10.94
C VAL A 147 -6.16 1.72 11.41
N SER A 148 -5.24 1.01 10.81
CA SER A 148 -3.83 1.01 11.19
C SER A 148 -2.89 1.18 10.01
N LEU A 149 -1.66 1.56 10.28
CA LEU A 149 -0.58 1.69 9.30
C LEU A 149 0.78 1.62 9.99
N ASN A 150 1.84 1.40 9.21
CA ASN A 150 3.22 1.63 9.63
C ASN A 150 3.72 2.94 9.03
N CYS A 151 4.27 3.81 9.86
CA CYS A 151 4.91 5.06 9.43
C CYS A 151 6.39 5.01 9.77
N GLU A 152 7.24 5.18 8.76
CA GLU A 152 8.68 5.25 8.95
C GLU A 152 9.03 6.41 9.87
N VAL A 153 9.89 6.15 10.87
CA VAL A 153 10.23 7.12 11.92
C VAL A 153 10.84 8.39 11.35
N GLU A 154 11.63 8.27 10.29
CA GLU A 154 12.30 9.41 9.63
C GLU A 154 11.36 10.22 8.74
N ASN A 155 10.17 9.70 8.40
CA ASN A 155 9.20 10.41 7.58
C ASN A 155 8.32 11.35 8.42
N GLU A 156 8.90 12.48 8.84
CA GLU A 156 8.23 13.48 9.68
C GLU A 156 6.96 14.06 9.03
N GLY A 157 6.95 14.19 7.71
CA GLY A 157 5.79 14.70 6.97
C GLY A 157 4.59 13.77 7.04
N ALA A 158 4.80 12.48 6.81
CA ALA A 158 3.77 11.45 6.94
C ALA A 158 3.31 11.31 8.41
N MET A 159 4.25 11.34 9.36
CA MET A 159 3.93 11.28 10.79
C MET A 159 3.00 12.42 11.21
N LYS A 160 3.28 13.65 10.79
CA LYS A 160 2.41 14.82 11.06
C LYS A 160 1.04 14.66 10.43
N LEU A 161 0.97 14.16 9.19
CA LEU A 161 -0.29 13.90 8.50
C LEU A 161 -1.14 12.88 9.26
N TYR A 162 -0.57 11.74 9.60
CA TYR A 162 -1.31 10.68 10.29
C TYR A 162 -1.77 11.10 11.68
N ARG A 163 -0.94 11.80 12.45
CA ARG A 163 -1.35 12.38 13.75
C ARG A 163 -2.50 13.37 13.62
N LYS A 164 -2.52 14.19 12.57
CA LYS A 164 -3.64 15.10 12.29
C LYS A 164 -4.96 14.36 12.09
N PHE A 165 -4.91 13.15 11.52
CA PHE A 165 -6.09 12.29 11.37
C PHE A 165 -6.41 11.45 12.61
N GLY A 166 -5.65 11.63 13.70
CA GLY A 166 -5.89 10.96 14.97
C GLY A 166 -5.31 9.56 15.06
N PHE A 167 -4.34 9.21 14.19
CA PHE A 167 -3.53 8.03 14.40
C PHE A 167 -2.57 8.26 15.58
N GLU A 168 -2.47 7.27 16.44
CA GLU A 168 -1.57 7.29 17.59
C GLU A 168 -0.57 6.15 17.50
N PRO A 169 0.74 6.39 17.80
CA PRO A 169 1.73 5.33 17.86
C PRO A 169 1.37 4.30 18.93
N SER A 170 1.43 3.03 18.58
CA SER A 170 1.17 1.91 19.50
C SER A 170 2.46 1.21 19.89
N TYR A 171 3.27 0.80 18.91
CA TYR A 171 4.55 0.14 19.15
C TYR A 171 5.48 0.27 17.95
N ASP A 172 6.74 -0.12 18.15
CA ASP A 172 7.79 -0.04 17.12
C ASP A 172 7.84 -1.32 16.30
N ARG A 173 8.16 -1.18 15.01
CA ARG A 173 8.46 -2.27 14.08
C ARG A 173 9.73 -1.98 13.31
N VAL A 174 10.45 -3.04 12.94
CA VAL A 174 11.51 -2.98 11.94
C VAL A 174 11.03 -3.74 10.72
N LEU A 175 10.99 -3.09 9.57
CA LEU A 175 10.58 -3.66 8.29
C LEU A 175 11.66 -3.36 7.26
N SER A 176 12.18 -4.40 6.61
CA SER A 176 13.24 -4.27 5.59
C SER A 176 14.45 -3.42 6.07
N GLY A 177 14.80 -3.52 7.36
CA GLY A 177 15.90 -2.80 7.98
C GLY A 177 15.62 -1.34 8.36
N HIS A 178 14.40 -0.86 8.20
CA HIS A 178 13.97 0.50 8.54
C HIS A 178 13.09 0.50 9.80
N ASP A 179 13.17 1.56 10.60
CA ASP A 179 12.37 1.72 11.82
C ASP A 179 11.02 2.37 11.53
N TYR A 180 9.95 1.73 11.98
CA TYR A 180 8.57 2.19 11.82
C TYR A 180 7.85 2.30 13.16
N LYS A 181 6.85 3.18 13.21
CA LYS A 181 5.81 3.21 14.24
C LYS A 181 4.55 2.56 13.67
N TYR A 182 4.07 1.49 14.32
CA TYR A 182 2.71 1.01 14.08
C TYR A 182 1.74 1.97 14.72
N MET A 183 0.87 2.55 13.91
CA MET A 183 -0.06 3.59 14.33
C MET A 183 -1.49 3.12 14.14
N ILE A 184 -2.35 3.43 15.11
CA ILE A 184 -3.75 2.99 15.14
C ILE A 184 -4.66 4.20 15.28
N LYS A 185 -5.75 4.19 14.52
CA LYS A 185 -6.90 5.09 14.65
C LYS A 185 -8.14 4.27 14.96
N THR A 186 -8.72 4.45 16.15
CA THR A 186 -10.06 3.93 16.48
C THR A 186 -11.14 4.78 15.80
N ILE A 187 -12.10 4.14 15.15
CA ILE A 187 -13.12 4.78 14.32
C ILE A 187 -14.54 4.53 14.85
#